data_da6888acce7039e33e1eb7070f854485
#
_entry.id   da6888acce7039e33e1eb7070f854485
#
_cell.length_a   1.000
_cell.length_b   1.000
_cell.length_c   1.000
_cell.angle_alpha   90.00
_cell.angle_beta   90.00
_cell.angle_gamma   90.00
#
_symmetry.space_group_name_H-M   'P 1'
#
loop_
_entity.id
_entity.type
_entity.pdbx_description
1 polymer ?
#
loop_
_entity_poly.entity_id
_entity_poly.type
_entity_poly.pdbx_seq_one_letter_code
_entity_poly.pdbx_strand_id
1 'polypeptide(L)'
;MTKKAIFVFSNYREIPIFVPMKEIVEYTDYRKFIQDYYDERKRTSAFTWRDFARDAGFSSAVYLKYVCEGKKNLSIAAAGSVANAMGLAGFENTYFVLMVSYAHAKSDVAKRAAFEERCALARAHKVRVLGNEEFDYFKSWKNPVLRELAPHMPGAKPLEMAHACKQKISAAEVSETLDFLVKANLLKKDKSGNYVQTDKSLSMGPVDAVPVAARDMQRQMGEFAVNALDMPLSERDMSGLTMGLTHRAYEQIRKEIADFRRRIVAIASEDDETEQVYRLNLQLFPLSERLDRKEKPENEEELEK
;
A
#
# COMPACT_ATOMS: atom_id res chain seq x y z
N MET A 1 29.16 -22.41 -51.26
CA MET A 1 28.34 -22.85 -50.12
C MET A 1 27.91 -21.61 -49.32
N THR A 2 26.76 -21.07 -49.62
CA THR A 2 26.24 -19.79 -49.11
C THR A 2 25.36 -20.04 -47.91
N LYS A 3 25.78 -19.60 -46.72
CA LYS A 3 24.95 -19.68 -45.52
C LYS A 3 23.89 -18.57 -45.53
N LYS A 4 22.64 -18.94 -45.70
CA LYS A 4 21.48 -18.04 -45.50
C LYS A 4 21.33 -17.75 -44.00
N ALA A 5 21.46 -16.47 -43.64
CA ALA A 5 21.07 -15.99 -42.30
C ALA A 5 19.56 -15.87 -42.26
N ILE A 6 18.94 -16.60 -41.35
CA ILE A 6 17.51 -16.50 -41.03
C ILE A 6 17.37 -15.34 -40.06
N PHE A 7 16.81 -14.21 -40.53
CA PHE A 7 16.37 -13.13 -39.64
C PHE A 7 15.04 -13.55 -39.02
N VAL A 8 15.09 -13.87 -37.73
CA VAL A 8 13.87 -13.99 -36.88
C VAL A 8 13.53 -12.57 -36.43
N PHE A 9 12.49 -11.99 -37.02
CA PHE A 9 11.89 -10.77 -36.51
C PHE A 9 11.17 -11.12 -35.20
N SER A 10 11.81 -10.86 -34.06
CA SER A 10 11.18 -10.87 -32.76
C SER A 10 10.36 -9.57 -32.59
N ASN A 11 9.05 -9.64 -32.81
CA ASN A 11 8.11 -8.59 -32.39
C ASN A 11 7.94 -8.65 -30.87
N TYR A 12 8.97 -8.29 -30.11
CA TYR A 12 8.77 -7.90 -28.72
C TYR A 12 8.17 -6.49 -28.73
N ARG A 13 6.85 -6.39 -28.62
CA ARG A 13 6.22 -5.18 -28.09
C ARG A 13 6.84 -4.97 -26.71
N GLU A 14 7.62 -3.91 -26.57
CA GLU A 14 8.07 -3.45 -25.25
C GLU A 14 6.86 -3.35 -24.35
N ILE A 15 6.77 -4.27 -23.38
CA ILE A 15 5.82 -4.16 -22.28
C ILE A 15 6.30 -2.93 -21.52
N PRO A 16 5.51 -1.84 -21.45
CA PRO A 16 5.94 -0.64 -20.75
C PRO A 16 6.30 -1.03 -19.32
N ILE A 17 7.55 -0.75 -18.94
CA ILE A 17 8.06 -0.97 -17.59
C ILE A 17 7.08 -0.26 -16.64
N PHE A 18 6.45 -1.04 -15.75
CA PHE A 18 5.58 -0.51 -14.72
C PHE A 18 6.40 0.39 -13.79
N VAL A 19 6.27 1.69 -13.91
CA VAL A 19 6.73 2.65 -12.92
C VAL A 19 5.54 2.91 -12.02
N PRO A 20 5.51 2.38 -10.80
CA PRO A 20 4.41 2.64 -9.86
C PRO A 20 4.35 4.14 -9.58
N MET A 21 3.13 4.65 -9.36
CA MET A 21 2.96 6.04 -8.92
C MET A 21 3.77 6.25 -7.63
N LYS A 22 4.53 7.33 -7.57
CA LYS A 22 5.31 7.68 -6.37
C LYS A 22 4.39 7.91 -5.18
N GLU A 23 4.93 7.77 -3.98
CA GLU A 23 4.21 8.16 -2.78
C GLU A 23 3.89 9.66 -2.80
N ILE A 24 2.74 10.05 -2.23
CA ILE A 24 2.29 11.44 -2.26
C ILE A 24 3.31 12.42 -1.65
N VAL A 25 4.09 11.96 -0.67
CA VAL A 25 5.12 12.76 0.00
C VAL A 25 6.30 13.16 -0.91
N GLU A 26 6.47 12.47 -2.03
CA GLU A 26 7.47 12.78 -3.04
C GLU A 26 7.02 13.85 -4.04
N TYR A 27 5.74 14.24 -3.99
CA TYR A 27 5.22 15.29 -4.86
C TYR A 27 5.27 16.66 -4.19
N THR A 28 5.67 17.64 -4.98
CA THR A 28 5.65 19.07 -4.58
C THR A 28 4.47 19.82 -5.18
N ASP A 29 3.87 19.30 -6.25
CA ASP A 29 2.73 19.88 -6.95
C ASP A 29 1.55 18.91 -6.98
N TYR A 30 0.42 19.33 -6.39
CA TYR A 30 -0.81 18.54 -6.36
C TYR A 30 -1.39 18.26 -7.75
N ARG A 31 -1.16 19.15 -8.73
CA ARG A 31 -1.63 18.95 -10.11
C ARG A 31 -0.92 17.80 -10.78
N LYS A 32 0.38 17.70 -10.54
CA LYS A 32 1.19 16.58 -11.03
C LYS A 32 0.74 15.26 -10.41
N PHE A 33 0.44 15.25 -9.12
CA PHE A 33 -0.09 14.07 -8.44
C PHE A 33 -1.44 13.63 -9.02
N ILE A 34 -2.39 14.56 -9.23
CA ILE A 34 -3.68 14.26 -9.88
C ILE A 34 -3.48 13.70 -11.29
N GLN A 35 -2.58 14.30 -12.08
CA GLN A 35 -2.31 13.85 -13.44
C GLN A 35 -1.74 12.44 -13.46
N ASP A 36 -0.74 12.15 -12.64
CA ASP A 36 -0.11 10.83 -12.57
C ASP A 36 -1.10 9.75 -12.09
N TYR A 37 -1.97 10.09 -11.12
CA TYR A 37 -3.07 9.22 -10.71
C TYR A 37 -4.02 8.93 -11.87
N TYR A 38 -4.44 9.94 -12.61
CA TYR A 38 -5.33 9.76 -13.76
C TYR A 38 -4.67 8.88 -14.84
N ASP A 39 -3.41 9.16 -15.18
CA ASP A 39 -2.68 8.43 -16.21
C ASP A 39 -2.49 6.95 -15.82
N GLU A 40 -2.21 6.69 -14.55
CA GLU A 40 -2.13 5.34 -13.99
C GLU A 40 -3.48 4.60 -14.10
N ARG A 41 -4.57 5.24 -13.68
CA ARG A 41 -5.92 4.65 -13.75
C ARG A 41 -6.38 4.42 -15.19
N LYS A 42 -6.10 5.36 -16.08
CA LYS A 42 -6.44 5.25 -17.50
C LYS A 42 -5.68 4.11 -18.17
N ARG A 43 -4.43 3.87 -17.80
CA ARG A 43 -3.61 2.80 -18.36
C ARG A 43 -4.13 1.41 -17.99
N THR A 44 -4.66 1.25 -16.78
CA THR A 44 -5.12 -0.03 -16.24
C THR A 44 -6.60 -0.29 -16.40
N SER A 45 -7.39 0.72 -16.80
CA SER A 45 -8.85 0.64 -16.92
C SER A 45 -9.38 1.59 -18.00
N ALA A 46 -10.68 1.51 -18.29
CA ALA A 46 -11.38 2.47 -19.16
C ALA A 46 -11.72 3.78 -18.43
N PHE A 47 -10.94 4.17 -17.41
CA PHE A 47 -11.17 5.36 -16.60
C PHE A 47 -11.04 6.65 -17.40
N THR A 48 -12.01 7.55 -17.24
CA THR A 48 -12.08 8.81 -17.97
C THR A 48 -12.09 10.01 -17.01
N TRP A 49 -11.79 11.21 -17.51
CA TRP A 49 -11.94 12.44 -16.75
C TRP A 49 -13.39 12.65 -16.26
N ARG A 50 -14.39 12.13 -16.99
CA ARG A 50 -15.80 12.17 -16.58
C ARG A 50 -16.03 11.31 -15.34
N ASP A 51 -15.47 10.10 -15.32
CA ASP A 51 -15.58 9.20 -14.17
C ASP A 51 -14.89 9.81 -12.96
N PHE A 52 -13.69 10.34 -13.13
CA PHE A 52 -12.96 11.01 -12.05
C PHE A 52 -13.72 12.22 -11.49
N ALA A 53 -14.26 13.06 -12.36
CA ALA A 53 -15.05 14.21 -11.94
C ALA A 53 -16.31 13.80 -11.16
N ARG A 54 -17.02 12.78 -11.65
CA ARG A 54 -18.19 12.22 -10.96
C ARG A 54 -17.83 11.67 -9.58
N ASP A 55 -16.77 10.88 -9.48
CA ASP A 55 -16.34 10.25 -8.24
C ASP A 55 -15.85 11.29 -7.21
N ALA A 56 -15.34 12.43 -7.68
CA ALA A 56 -14.96 13.59 -6.86
C ALA A 56 -16.10 14.58 -6.60
N GLY A 57 -17.33 14.31 -7.09
CA GLY A 57 -18.51 15.16 -6.86
C GLY A 57 -18.61 16.39 -7.72
N PHE A 58 -17.92 16.44 -8.88
CA PHE A 58 -18.01 17.56 -9.81
C PHE A 58 -19.02 17.31 -10.95
N SER A 59 -19.83 18.30 -11.27
CA SER A 59 -20.75 18.27 -12.42
C SER A 59 -20.01 18.39 -13.77
N SER A 60 -18.89 19.09 -13.82
CA SER A 60 -18.09 19.29 -15.03
C SER A 60 -17.10 18.16 -15.26
N ALA A 61 -17.31 17.37 -16.29
CA ALA A 61 -16.46 16.23 -16.68
C ALA A 61 -15.00 16.61 -17.02
N VAL A 62 -14.71 17.86 -17.33
CA VAL A 62 -13.38 18.34 -17.74
C VAL A 62 -12.71 19.19 -16.66
N TYR A 63 -13.37 19.43 -15.53
CA TYR A 63 -12.86 20.34 -14.50
C TYR A 63 -11.48 19.92 -13.98
N LEU A 64 -11.33 18.67 -13.57
CA LEU A 64 -10.05 18.15 -13.05
C LEU A 64 -8.95 18.17 -14.10
N LYS A 65 -9.27 17.90 -15.37
CA LYS A 65 -8.33 18.08 -16.49
C LYS A 65 -7.81 19.51 -16.57
N TYR A 66 -8.71 20.51 -16.48
CA TYR A 66 -8.32 21.91 -16.48
C TYR A 66 -7.52 22.32 -15.23
N VAL A 67 -7.76 21.66 -14.10
CA VAL A 67 -6.92 21.85 -12.91
C VAL A 67 -5.49 21.37 -13.17
N CYS A 68 -5.31 20.16 -13.75
CA CYS A 68 -3.99 19.64 -14.11
C CYS A 68 -3.27 20.53 -15.14
N GLU A 69 -4.00 21.06 -16.12
CA GLU A 69 -3.46 21.96 -17.14
C GLU A 69 -3.18 23.40 -16.60
N GLY A 70 -3.45 23.68 -15.32
CA GLY A 70 -3.27 25.00 -14.71
C GLY A 70 -4.33 26.05 -15.11
N LYS A 71 -5.33 25.67 -15.92
CA LYS A 71 -6.42 26.58 -16.38
C LYS A 71 -7.47 26.87 -15.30
N LYS A 72 -7.57 26.00 -14.31
CA LYS A 72 -8.45 26.12 -13.14
C LYS A 72 -7.69 25.82 -11.86
N ASN A 73 -8.20 26.34 -10.76
CA ASN A 73 -7.66 26.04 -9.43
C ASN A 73 -8.60 25.11 -8.69
N LEU A 74 -8.04 24.15 -7.95
CA LEU A 74 -8.78 23.31 -7.03
C LEU A 74 -8.97 24.09 -5.72
N SER A 75 -10.21 24.27 -5.28
CA SER A 75 -10.44 24.91 -3.98
C SER A 75 -10.04 23.99 -2.83
N ILE A 76 -9.64 24.57 -1.69
CA ILE A 76 -9.30 23.80 -0.48
C ILE A 76 -10.51 22.97 -0.01
N ALA A 77 -11.72 23.53 -0.10
CA ALA A 77 -12.94 22.82 0.27
C ALA A 77 -13.22 21.58 -0.60
N ALA A 78 -12.81 21.60 -1.87
CA ALA A 78 -12.98 20.48 -2.78
C ALA A 78 -11.79 19.48 -2.75
N ALA A 79 -10.68 19.89 -2.16
CA ALA A 79 -9.47 19.06 -2.14
C ALA A 79 -9.68 17.70 -1.44
N GLY A 80 -10.42 17.70 -0.33
CA GLY A 80 -10.76 16.46 0.39
C GLY A 80 -11.59 15.49 -0.45
N SER A 81 -12.57 15.98 -1.22
CA SER A 81 -13.37 15.15 -2.12
C SER A 81 -12.54 14.56 -3.26
N VAL A 82 -11.59 15.33 -3.82
CA VAL A 82 -10.66 14.83 -4.83
C VAL A 82 -9.71 13.78 -4.24
N ALA A 83 -9.19 14.04 -3.04
CA ALA A 83 -8.36 13.07 -2.31
C ALA A 83 -9.10 11.75 -2.09
N ASN A 84 -10.35 11.80 -1.62
CA ASN A 84 -11.18 10.62 -1.43
C ASN A 84 -11.45 9.87 -2.75
N ALA A 85 -11.73 10.58 -3.83
CA ALA A 85 -11.91 9.97 -5.16
C ALA A 85 -10.63 9.31 -5.70
N MET A 86 -9.46 9.75 -5.24
CA MET A 86 -8.17 9.10 -5.51
C MET A 86 -7.86 7.94 -4.55
N GLY A 87 -8.73 7.67 -3.56
CA GLY A 87 -8.52 6.63 -2.56
C GLY A 87 -7.52 7.00 -1.46
N LEU A 88 -7.19 8.30 -1.33
CA LEU A 88 -6.33 8.79 -0.26
C LEU A 88 -7.09 8.79 1.06
N ALA A 89 -6.47 8.28 2.12
CA ALA A 89 -7.07 8.19 3.44
C ALA A 89 -6.08 8.68 4.52
N GLY A 90 -6.60 9.06 5.68
CA GLY A 90 -5.78 9.50 6.81
C GLY A 90 -4.79 10.59 6.43
N PHE A 91 -3.51 10.36 6.71
CA PHE A 91 -2.47 11.36 6.46
C PHE A 91 -2.31 11.74 4.98
N GLU A 92 -2.51 10.82 4.04
CA GLU A 92 -2.38 11.10 2.60
C GLU A 92 -3.42 12.12 2.14
N ASN A 93 -4.66 12.00 2.64
CA ASN A 93 -5.72 12.97 2.37
C ASN A 93 -5.34 14.35 2.93
N THR A 94 -4.92 14.41 4.19
CA THR A 94 -4.47 15.66 4.83
C THR A 94 -3.26 16.26 4.11
N TYR A 95 -2.29 15.42 3.72
CA TYR A 95 -1.12 15.88 2.96
C TYR A 95 -1.51 16.49 1.62
N PHE A 96 -2.45 15.87 0.89
CA PHE A 96 -2.97 16.41 -0.37
C PHE A 96 -3.66 17.75 -0.18
N VAL A 97 -4.51 17.89 0.85
CA VAL A 97 -5.18 19.16 1.18
C VAL A 97 -4.14 20.24 1.50
N LEU A 98 -3.09 19.93 2.23
CA LEU A 98 -1.98 20.86 2.52
C LEU A 98 -1.19 21.25 1.27
N MET A 99 -1.01 20.35 0.30
CA MET A 99 -0.41 20.70 -0.99
C MET A 99 -1.26 21.75 -1.74
N VAL A 100 -2.58 21.57 -1.74
CA VAL A 100 -3.51 22.53 -2.34
C VAL A 100 -3.49 23.85 -1.58
N SER A 101 -3.51 23.82 -0.26
CA SER A 101 -3.43 25.00 0.61
C SER A 101 -2.14 25.80 0.37
N TYR A 102 -1.00 25.12 0.29
CA TYR A 102 0.27 25.73 -0.03
C TYR A 102 0.26 26.43 -1.40
N ALA A 103 -0.29 25.76 -2.42
CA ALA A 103 -0.33 26.30 -3.78
C ALA A 103 -1.22 27.54 -3.90
N HIS A 104 -2.23 27.70 -3.04
CA HIS A 104 -3.20 28.80 -3.07
C HIS A 104 -3.04 29.82 -1.93
N ALA A 105 -2.05 29.66 -1.08
CA ALA A 105 -1.76 30.61 0.00
C ALA A 105 -1.43 32.00 -0.57
N LYS A 106 -2.15 33.01 -0.08
CA LYS A 106 -2.06 34.41 -0.56
C LYS A 106 -0.97 35.21 0.16
N SER A 107 -0.41 34.69 1.25
CA SER A 107 0.66 35.36 2.01
C SER A 107 1.81 34.38 2.27
N ASP A 108 3.01 34.93 2.44
CA ASP A 108 4.20 34.14 2.76
C ASP A 108 4.06 33.44 4.11
N VAL A 109 3.34 34.03 5.06
CA VAL A 109 3.06 33.44 6.37
C VAL A 109 2.19 32.19 6.21
N ALA A 110 1.09 32.28 5.46
CA ALA A 110 0.20 31.14 5.21
C ALA A 110 0.90 30.06 4.38
N LYS A 111 1.75 30.44 3.44
CA LYS A 111 2.55 29.52 2.64
C LYS A 111 3.54 28.75 3.48
N ARG A 112 4.25 29.44 4.37
CA ARG A 112 5.19 28.82 5.31
C ARG A 112 4.47 27.86 6.26
N ALA A 113 3.35 28.28 6.85
CA ALA A 113 2.57 27.44 7.76
C ALA A 113 2.12 26.13 7.08
N ALA A 114 1.50 26.21 5.88
CA ALA A 114 1.10 25.03 5.14
C ALA A 114 2.29 24.12 4.75
N PHE A 115 3.45 24.71 4.45
CA PHE A 115 4.67 23.96 4.17
C PHE A 115 5.21 23.25 5.41
N GLU A 116 5.29 23.93 6.55
CA GLU A 116 5.77 23.38 7.82
C GLU A 116 4.86 22.25 8.31
N GLU A 117 3.54 22.43 8.23
CA GLU A 117 2.55 21.41 8.59
C GLU A 117 2.66 20.18 7.67
N ARG A 118 2.79 20.37 6.35
CA ARG A 118 3.04 19.30 5.39
C ARG A 118 4.33 18.54 5.71
N CYS A 119 5.42 19.25 6.03
CA CYS A 119 6.69 18.63 6.40
C CYS A 119 6.62 17.87 7.73
N ALA A 120 5.87 18.39 8.72
CA ALA A 120 5.64 17.72 10.00
C ALA A 120 4.83 16.45 9.79
N LEU A 121 3.75 16.52 8.99
CA LEU A 121 2.91 15.39 8.64
C LEU A 121 3.71 14.31 7.89
N ALA A 122 4.51 14.68 6.90
CA ALA A 122 5.36 13.74 6.17
C ALA A 122 6.38 13.05 7.09
N ARG A 123 6.98 13.79 8.04
CA ARG A 123 7.91 13.23 9.03
C ARG A 123 7.24 12.27 10.01
N ALA A 124 6.02 12.59 10.45
CA ALA A 124 5.26 11.75 11.37
C ALA A 124 4.80 10.44 10.73
N HIS A 125 4.57 10.45 9.41
CA HIS A 125 4.04 9.31 8.66
C HIS A 125 5.04 8.75 7.64
N LYS A 126 6.34 9.01 7.82
CA LYS A 126 7.36 8.53 6.91
C LYS A 126 7.33 7.01 6.89
N VAL A 127 6.78 6.47 5.81
CA VAL A 127 6.91 5.06 5.47
C VAL A 127 8.39 4.85 5.14
N ARG A 128 9.11 4.20 6.04
CA ARG A 128 10.51 3.87 5.81
C ARG A 128 10.57 2.64 4.90
N VAL A 129 11.15 2.80 3.72
CA VAL A 129 11.60 1.67 2.92
C VAL A 129 12.88 1.16 3.58
N LEU A 130 12.87 -0.06 4.08
CA LEU A 130 13.96 -0.67 4.82
C LEU A 130 15.09 -1.15 3.84
N GLY A 131 16.37 -1.02 4.19
CA GLY A 131 17.56 -1.49 3.44
C GLY A 131 17.92 -2.97 3.69
N ASN A 132 19.21 -3.34 3.81
CA ASN A 132 19.64 -4.74 4.05
C ASN A 132 19.18 -5.35 5.38
N GLU A 133 18.85 -4.51 6.38
CA GLU A 133 18.27 -4.94 7.66
C GLU A 133 16.85 -5.47 7.53
N GLU A 134 16.17 -5.15 6.41
CA GLU A 134 14.84 -5.64 6.05
C GLU A 134 14.77 -7.15 5.94
N PHE A 135 15.79 -7.74 5.37
CA PHE A 135 15.84 -9.19 5.20
C PHE A 135 15.70 -9.89 6.55
N ASP A 136 16.40 -9.38 7.57
CA ASP A 136 16.35 -9.97 8.92
C ASP A 136 15.04 -9.68 9.63
N TYR A 137 14.41 -8.53 9.38
CA TYR A 137 13.09 -8.20 9.92
C TYR A 137 12.00 -9.19 9.43
N PHE A 138 12.02 -9.55 8.15
CA PHE A 138 11.02 -10.45 7.56
C PHE A 138 11.35 -11.94 7.73
N LYS A 139 12.44 -12.32 8.38
CA LYS A 139 12.74 -13.73 8.68
C LYS A 139 11.81 -14.34 9.73
N SER A 140 11.24 -13.54 10.60
CA SER A 140 10.49 -14.04 11.75
C SER A 140 9.24 -13.22 12.02
N TRP A 141 8.12 -13.91 12.29
CA TRP A 141 6.88 -13.35 12.76
C TRP A 141 7.02 -12.55 14.07
N LYS A 142 8.03 -12.87 14.89
CA LYS A 142 8.30 -12.24 16.19
C LYS A 142 8.59 -10.75 16.04
N ASN A 143 9.32 -10.37 14.98
CA ASN A 143 9.72 -8.99 14.74
C ASN A 143 8.53 -8.03 14.60
N PRO A 144 7.59 -8.23 13.66
CA PRO A 144 6.43 -7.34 13.57
C PRO A 144 5.53 -7.40 14.80
N VAL A 145 5.32 -8.59 15.41
CA VAL A 145 4.46 -8.69 16.59
C VAL A 145 5.06 -7.94 17.78
N LEU A 146 6.34 -8.13 18.09
CA LEU A 146 6.98 -7.45 19.23
C LEU A 146 7.20 -5.97 18.95
N ARG A 147 7.39 -5.56 17.70
CA ARG A 147 7.44 -4.15 17.33
C ARG A 147 6.14 -3.41 17.65
N GLU A 148 5.01 -4.06 17.40
CA GLU A 148 3.69 -3.48 17.72
C GLU A 148 3.33 -3.63 19.21
N LEU A 149 3.72 -4.73 19.86
CA LEU A 149 3.34 -5.04 21.23
C LEU A 149 4.16 -4.25 22.28
N ALA A 150 5.48 -4.17 22.12
CA ALA A 150 6.39 -3.65 23.15
C ALA A 150 6.12 -2.19 23.57
N PRO A 151 5.73 -1.25 22.69
CA PRO A 151 5.38 0.11 23.07
C PRO A 151 4.16 0.20 23.99
N HIS A 152 3.25 -0.77 23.93
CA HIS A 152 2.01 -0.80 24.72
C HIS A 152 2.15 -1.62 26.00
N MET A 153 3.36 -2.09 26.31
CA MET A 153 3.70 -2.81 27.54
C MET A 153 4.85 -2.12 28.30
N PRO A 154 4.69 -0.84 28.73
CA PRO A 154 5.74 -0.09 29.38
C PRO A 154 6.20 -0.80 30.68
N GLY A 155 7.51 -0.96 30.85
CA GLY A 155 8.11 -1.63 32.00
C GLY A 155 7.97 -3.15 32.05
N ALA A 156 7.27 -3.77 31.12
CA ALA A 156 7.09 -5.21 31.09
C ALA A 156 8.40 -5.95 30.84
N LYS A 157 8.56 -7.07 31.53
CA LYS A 157 9.69 -7.98 31.34
C LYS A 157 9.47 -8.86 30.11
N PRO A 158 10.55 -9.40 29.49
CA PRO A 158 10.44 -10.27 28.34
C PRO A 158 9.50 -11.47 28.53
N LEU A 159 9.41 -12.04 29.73
CA LEU A 159 8.49 -13.12 30.04
C LEU A 159 7.02 -12.70 29.97
N GLU A 160 6.71 -11.48 30.43
CA GLU A 160 5.33 -10.94 30.38
C GLU A 160 4.92 -10.67 28.93
N MET A 161 5.82 -10.12 28.10
CA MET A 161 5.58 -9.95 26.67
C MET A 161 5.44 -11.30 25.95
N ALA A 162 6.20 -12.32 26.35
CA ALA A 162 6.07 -13.68 25.83
C ALA A 162 4.66 -14.26 26.11
N HIS A 163 4.13 -14.04 27.32
CA HIS A 163 2.78 -14.48 27.69
C HIS A 163 1.67 -13.71 26.97
N ALA A 164 1.93 -12.46 26.55
CA ALA A 164 0.98 -11.66 25.78
C ALA A 164 0.89 -12.09 24.31
N CYS A 165 1.86 -12.84 23.79
CA CYS A 165 1.81 -13.38 22.43
C CYS A 165 0.89 -14.61 22.36
N LYS A 166 0.00 -14.66 21.36
CA LYS A 166 -0.82 -15.86 21.06
C LYS A 166 0.03 -17.05 20.64
N GLN A 167 1.16 -16.82 19.99
CA GLN A 167 2.10 -17.85 19.56
C GLN A 167 3.17 -18.08 20.63
N LYS A 168 3.61 -19.34 20.77
CA LYS A 168 4.64 -19.68 21.74
C LYS A 168 5.98 -19.02 21.40
N ILE A 169 6.50 -18.26 22.34
CA ILE A 169 7.80 -17.60 22.30
C ILE A 169 8.41 -17.61 23.71
N SER A 170 9.71 -17.81 23.83
CA SER A 170 10.41 -17.73 25.11
C SER A 170 10.83 -16.30 25.47
N ALA A 171 11.07 -16.05 26.74
CA ALA A 171 11.59 -14.75 27.20
C ALA A 171 12.95 -14.42 26.58
N ALA A 172 13.78 -15.41 26.30
CA ALA A 172 15.06 -15.22 25.63
C ALA A 172 14.87 -14.71 24.20
N GLU A 173 13.99 -15.36 23.44
CA GLU A 173 13.65 -14.94 22.07
C GLU A 173 13.02 -13.55 22.03
N VAL A 174 12.20 -13.19 23.02
CA VAL A 174 11.68 -11.81 23.15
C VAL A 174 12.82 -10.83 23.31
N SER A 175 13.76 -11.10 24.23
CA SER A 175 14.93 -10.23 24.46
C SER A 175 15.76 -10.05 23.20
N GLU A 176 16.12 -11.16 22.54
CA GLU A 176 16.90 -11.15 21.28
C GLU A 176 16.19 -10.36 20.17
N THR A 177 14.87 -10.52 20.06
CA THR A 177 14.06 -9.82 19.07
C THR A 177 14.01 -8.32 19.37
N LEU A 178 13.82 -7.91 20.62
CA LEU A 178 13.80 -6.50 21.01
C LEU A 178 15.17 -5.84 20.81
N ASP A 179 16.24 -6.52 21.12
CA ASP A 179 17.61 -6.05 20.87
C ASP A 179 17.87 -5.86 19.37
N PHE A 180 17.43 -6.81 18.56
CA PHE A 180 17.46 -6.68 17.10
C PHE A 180 16.66 -5.47 16.61
N LEU A 181 15.42 -5.28 17.08
CA LEU A 181 14.55 -4.17 16.67
C LEU A 181 15.15 -2.80 17.06
N VAL A 182 15.81 -2.72 18.21
CA VAL A 182 16.51 -1.49 18.63
C VAL A 182 17.75 -1.26 17.77
N LYS A 183 18.57 -2.29 17.52
CA LYS A 183 19.74 -2.21 16.66
C LYS A 183 19.40 -1.82 15.23
N ALA A 184 18.31 -2.36 14.69
CA ALA A 184 17.78 -2.03 13.37
C ALA A 184 17.06 -0.66 13.33
N ASN A 185 17.05 0.09 14.45
CA ASN A 185 16.36 1.37 14.57
C ASN A 185 14.86 1.31 14.20
N LEU A 186 14.21 0.20 14.53
CA LEU A 186 12.76 -0.03 14.39
C LEU A 186 12.00 0.24 15.69
N LEU A 187 12.72 0.12 16.81
CA LEU A 187 12.34 0.57 18.12
C LEU A 187 13.45 1.42 18.71
N LYS A 188 13.13 2.25 19.67
CA LYS A 188 14.08 2.95 20.55
C LYS A 188 13.61 2.89 22.00
N LYS A 189 14.50 3.04 22.95
CA LYS A 189 14.13 3.21 24.35
C LYS A 189 14.01 4.69 24.67
N ASP A 190 12.95 5.07 25.36
CA ASP A 190 12.77 6.41 25.91
C ASP A 190 13.64 6.62 27.17
N LYS A 191 13.51 7.78 27.81
CA LYS A 191 14.27 8.13 29.04
C LYS A 191 13.91 7.22 30.23
N SER A 192 12.75 6.60 30.21
CA SER A 192 12.26 5.68 31.25
C SER A 192 12.59 4.22 30.93
N GLY A 193 13.23 3.95 29.79
CA GLY A 193 13.59 2.60 29.33
C GLY A 193 12.47 1.87 28.57
N ASN A 194 11.32 2.50 28.33
CA ASN A 194 10.20 1.91 27.60
C ASN A 194 10.50 1.92 26.10
N TYR A 195 9.95 0.94 25.39
CA TYR A 195 10.07 0.85 23.95
C TYR A 195 9.10 1.81 23.25
N VAL A 196 9.60 2.51 22.23
CA VAL A 196 8.84 3.42 21.39
C VAL A 196 9.19 3.13 19.93
N GLN A 197 8.19 3.10 19.07
CA GLN A 197 8.41 2.94 17.63
C GLN A 197 9.15 4.16 17.06
N THR A 198 10.07 3.92 16.14
CA THR A 198 10.79 4.98 15.41
C THR A 198 9.95 5.51 14.25
N ASP A 199 9.16 4.66 13.61
CA ASP A 199 8.25 4.96 12.51
C ASP A 199 6.88 4.33 12.78
N LYS A 200 5.78 5.04 12.52
CA LYS A 200 4.42 4.54 12.79
C LYS A 200 4.00 3.36 11.90
N SER A 201 4.51 3.25 10.68
CA SER A 201 4.23 2.12 9.81
C SER A 201 5.45 1.65 9.03
N LEU A 202 5.51 0.34 8.79
CA LEU A 202 6.49 -0.30 7.91
C LEU A 202 5.72 -0.93 6.75
N SER A 203 5.98 -0.46 5.54
CA SER A 203 5.43 -1.06 4.34
C SER A 203 6.44 -2.02 3.73
N MET A 204 5.98 -3.21 3.37
CA MET A 204 6.70 -4.01 2.37
C MET A 204 6.51 -3.31 1.03
N GLY A 205 7.59 -2.91 0.38
CA GLY A 205 7.59 -2.44 -1.00
C GLY A 205 6.92 -3.43 -1.97
N PRO A 206 6.90 -3.19 -3.28
CA PRO A 206 6.27 -4.08 -4.24
C PRO A 206 6.73 -5.52 -4.06
N VAL A 207 5.78 -6.43 -3.96
CA VAL A 207 6.00 -7.87 -3.63
C VAL A 207 6.93 -8.57 -4.62
N ASP A 208 7.16 -8.00 -5.79
CA ASP A 208 7.96 -8.59 -6.87
C ASP A 208 9.49 -8.55 -6.60
N ALA A 209 9.93 -7.80 -5.59
CA ALA A 209 11.34 -7.71 -5.17
C ALA A 209 11.60 -8.38 -3.81
N VAL A 210 10.64 -9.16 -3.29
CA VAL A 210 10.71 -9.66 -1.90
C VAL A 210 11.65 -10.85 -1.78
N PRO A 211 12.69 -10.75 -0.94
CA PRO A 211 13.62 -11.83 -0.65
C PRO A 211 12.94 -13.10 -0.09
N VAL A 212 13.65 -14.21 -0.11
CA VAL A 212 13.23 -15.51 0.45
C VAL A 212 12.65 -15.38 1.88
N ALA A 213 13.18 -14.46 2.69
CA ALA A 213 12.70 -14.18 4.05
C ALA A 213 11.23 -13.74 4.12
N ALA A 214 10.79 -12.92 3.17
CA ALA A 214 9.38 -12.52 3.16
C ALA A 214 8.44 -13.67 2.76
N ARG A 215 8.91 -14.61 1.95
CA ARG A 215 8.16 -15.84 1.66
C ARG A 215 7.99 -16.69 2.92
N ASP A 216 9.03 -16.81 3.73
CA ASP A 216 8.98 -17.57 4.97
C ASP A 216 8.05 -16.91 5.99
N MET A 217 8.06 -15.59 6.09
CA MET A 217 7.08 -14.87 6.90
C MET A 217 5.65 -15.09 6.39
N GLN A 218 5.41 -14.99 5.07
CA GLN A 218 4.07 -15.23 4.52
C GLN A 218 3.58 -16.66 4.78
N ARG A 219 4.49 -17.64 4.76
CA ARG A 219 4.17 -19.03 5.14
C ARG A 219 3.78 -19.13 6.61
N GLN A 220 4.59 -18.58 7.52
CA GLN A 220 4.29 -18.55 8.97
C GLN A 220 2.95 -17.86 9.26
N MET A 221 2.69 -16.70 8.62
CA MET A 221 1.43 -15.98 8.79
C MET A 221 0.22 -16.72 8.18
N GLY A 222 0.45 -17.51 7.13
CA GLY A 222 -0.55 -18.43 6.58
C GLY A 222 -0.90 -19.57 7.55
N GLU A 223 0.09 -20.18 8.17
CA GLU A 223 -0.10 -21.20 9.20
C GLU A 223 -0.86 -20.66 10.41
N PHE A 224 -0.54 -19.44 10.85
CA PHE A 224 -1.29 -18.78 11.94
C PHE A 224 -2.74 -18.50 11.55
N ALA A 225 -3.02 -18.16 10.31
CA ALA A 225 -4.38 -17.98 9.82
C ALA A 225 -5.16 -19.30 9.83
N VAL A 226 -4.53 -20.44 9.49
CA VAL A 226 -5.15 -21.76 9.61
C VAL A 226 -5.48 -22.07 11.08
N ASN A 227 -4.54 -21.86 12.00
CA ASN A 227 -4.76 -22.08 13.43
C ASN A 227 -5.84 -21.14 14.00
N ALA A 228 -6.00 -19.95 13.44
CA ALA A 228 -7.03 -19.00 13.85
C ALA A 228 -8.47 -19.43 13.47
N LEU A 229 -8.64 -20.48 12.64
CA LEU A 229 -9.96 -21.06 12.36
C LEU A 229 -10.63 -21.64 13.62
N ASP A 230 -9.86 -22.02 14.63
CA ASP A 230 -10.36 -22.56 15.89
C ASP A 230 -10.66 -21.48 16.94
N MET A 231 -10.39 -20.18 16.65
CA MET A 231 -10.71 -19.08 17.54
C MET A 231 -12.21 -18.78 17.51
N PRO A 232 -12.78 -18.15 18.57
CA PRO A 232 -14.15 -17.66 18.56
C PRO A 232 -14.42 -16.71 17.38
N LEU A 233 -15.64 -16.73 16.84
CA LEU A 233 -16.02 -15.87 15.71
C LEU A 233 -15.92 -14.38 16.04
N SER A 234 -16.03 -14.01 17.30
CA SER A 234 -15.85 -12.63 17.78
C SER A 234 -14.42 -12.13 17.75
N GLU A 235 -13.43 -13.03 17.63
CA GLU A 235 -12.00 -12.69 17.65
C GLU A 235 -11.34 -12.76 16.25
N ARG A 236 -12.08 -13.18 15.23
CA ARG A 236 -11.55 -13.35 13.88
C ARG A 236 -12.54 -12.94 12.80
N ASP A 237 -12.04 -12.46 11.71
CA ASP A 237 -12.77 -12.32 10.43
C ASP A 237 -12.05 -13.13 9.36
N MET A 238 -12.75 -14.08 8.76
CA MET A 238 -12.23 -14.92 7.70
C MET A 238 -13.22 -14.99 6.56
N SER A 239 -12.84 -14.40 5.45
CA SER A 239 -13.66 -14.36 4.24
C SER A 239 -12.81 -14.65 3.02
N GLY A 240 -13.45 -15.10 1.95
CA GLY A 240 -12.77 -15.39 0.68
C GLY A 240 -13.72 -15.32 -0.50
N LEU A 241 -13.15 -15.04 -1.67
CA LEU A 241 -13.87 -15.01 -2.95
C LEU A 241 -13.14 -15.91 -3.94
N THR A 242 -13.89 -16.79 -4.58
CA THR A 242 -13.40 -17.56 -5.74
C THR A 242 -14.02 -16.99 -7.00
N MET A 243 -13.19 -16.57 -7.96
CA MET A 243 -13.66 -15.86 -9.13
C MET A 243 -12.81 -16.17 -10.37
N GLY A 244 -13.45 -16.22 -11.53
CA GLY A 244 -12.76 -16.25 -12.82
C GLY A 244 -12.37 -14.84 -13.24
N LEU A 245 -11.09 -14.62 -13.59
CA LEU A 245 -10.57 -13.30 -13.92
C LEU A 245 -9.90 -13.26 -15.28
N THR A 246 -10.06 -12.14 -15.98
CA THR A 246 -9.15 -11.75 -17.06
C THR A 246 -7.87 -11.16 -16.45
N HIS A 247 -6.78 -11.14 -17.22
CA HIS A 247 -5.54 -10.47 -16.79
C HIS A 247 -5.77 -9.00 -16.39
N ARG A 248 -6.59 -8.28 -17.16
CA ARG A 248 -6.96 -6.89 -16.85
C ARG A 248 -7.67 -6.77 -15.50
N ALA A 249 -8.64 -7.64 -15.22
CA ALA A 249 -9.36 -7.64 -13.94
C ALA A 249 -8.43 -8.00 -12.77
N TYR A 250 -7.51 -8.95 -12.97
CA TYR A 250 -6.49 -9.30 -11.98
C TYR A 250 -5.63 -8.08 -11.59
N GLU A 251 -5.10 -7.33 -12.57
CA GLU A 251 -4.31 -6.14 -12.30
C GLU A 251 -5.12 -5.03 -11.59
N GLN A 252 -6.40 -4.90 -11.96
CA GLN A 252 -7.28 -3.96 -11.27
C GLN A 252 -7.50 -4.35 -9.80
N ILE A 253 -7.75 -5.63 -9.51
CA ILE A 253 -7.91 -6.12 -8.14
C ILE A 253 -6.61 -5.95 -7.33
N ARG A 254 -5.44 -6.22 -7.91
CA ARG A 254 -4.16 -5.94 -7.24
C ARG A 254 -4.05 -4.49 -6.77
N LYS A 255 -4.53 -3.57 -7.57
CA LYS A 255 -4.55 -2.15 -7.23
C LYS A 255 -5.54 -1.86 -6.10
N GLU A 256 -6.77 -2.40 -6.18
CA GLU A 256 -7.76 -2.25 -5.10
C GLU A 256 -7.24 -2.81 -3.76
N ILE A 257 -6.52 -3.93 -3.78
CA ILE A 257 -5.87 -4.50 -2.59
C ILE A 257 -4.80 -3.54 -2.04
N ALA A 258 -4.02 -2.88 -2.90
CA ALA A 258 -3.03 -1.90 -2.46
C ALA A 258 -3.69 -0.67 -1.83
N ASP A 259 -4.77 -0.17 -2.44
CA ASP A 259 -5.55 0.96 -1.92
C ASP A 259 -6.25 0.59 -0.60
N PHE A 260 -6.79 -0.62 -0.50
CA PHE A 260 -7.38 -1.16 0.73
C PHE A 260 -6.35 -1.24 1.87
N ARG A 261 -5.14 -1.75 1.61
CA ARG A 261 -4.07 -1.78 2.62
C ARG A 261 -3.74 -0.39 3.15
N ARG A 262 -3.68 0.63 2.28
CA ARG A 262 -3.44 2.01 2.70
C ARG A 262 -4.54 2.52 3.63
N ARG A 263 -5.79 2.25 3.29
CA ARG A 263 -6.93 2.64 4.16
C ARG A 263 -6.88 1.96 5.52
N ILE A 264 -6.54 0.66 5.56
CA ILE A 264 -6.41 -0.06 6.85
C ILE A 264 -5.27 0.51 7.70
N VAL A 265 -4.12 0.82 7.09
CA VAL A 265 -3.00 1.46 7.80
C VAL A 265 -3.42 2.82 8.35
N ALA A 266 -4.19 3.62 7.58
CA ALA A 266 -4.69 4.90 8.06
C ALA A 266 -5.60 4.73 9.29
N ILE A 267 -6.58 3.82 9.23
CA ILE A 267 -7.47 3.51 10.37
C ILE A 267 -6.67 3.09 11.60
N ALA A 268 -5.71 2.16 11.43
CA ALA A 268 -4.89 1.69 12.54
C ALA A 268 -3.96 2.76 13.13
N SER A 269 -3.67 3.83 12.35
CA SER A 269 -2.80 4.93 12.80
C SER A 269 -3.56 6.09 13.45
N GLU A 270 -4.89 6.12 13.34
CA GLU A 270 -5.73 7.16 13.95
C GLU A 270 -5.90 6.95 15.46
N ASP A 271 -5.77 5.70 15.92
CA ASP A 271 -5.91 5.35 17.34
C ASP A 271 -4.52 5.19 17.98
N ASP A 272 -4.29 5.87 19.10
CA ASP A 272 -3.03 5.79 19.84
C ASP A 272 -3.07 4.70 20.93
N GLU A 273 -4.25 4.14 21.23
CA GLU A 273 -4.44 3.06 22.20
C GLU A 273 -4.54 1.70 21.51
N THR A 274 -3.61 0.82 21.81
CA THR A 274 -3.61 -0.55 21.28
C THR A 274 -4.02 -1.54 22.36
N GLU A 275 -5.11 -2.23 22.17
CA GLU A 275 -5.56 -3.31 23.06
C GLU A 275 -5.00 -4.68 22.64
N GLN A 276 -4.79 -4.90 21.35
CA GLN A 276 -4.34 -6.18 20.82
C GLN A 276 -3.64 -6.02 19.46
N VAL A 277 -2.62 -6.85 19.20
CA VAL A 277 -1.95 -6.90 17.91
C VAL A 277 -2.65 -7.88 16.97
N TYR A 278 -3.10 -7.40 15.82
CA TYR A 278 -3.77 -8.18 14.78
C TYR A 278 -2.90 -8.36 13.55
N ARG A 279 -3.13 -9.44 12.83
CA ARG A 279 -2.59 -9.65 11.49
C ARG A 279 -3.71 -9.71 10.46
N LEU A 280 -3.66 -8.87 9.44
CA LEU A 280 -4.47 -8.97 8.23
C LEU A 280 -3.66 -9.65 7.13
N ASN A 281 -4.10 -10.81 6.65
CA ASN A 281 -3.55 -11.49 5.47
C ASN A 281 -4.42 -11.21 4.25
N LEU A 282 -3.78 -10.77 3.17
CA LEU A 282 -4.44 -10.55 1.87
C LEU A 282 -3.69 -11.39 0.84
N GLN A 283 -4.38 -12.37 0.26
CA GLN A 283 -3.80 -13.34 -0.66
C GLN A 283 -4.65 -13.43 -1.92
N LEU A 284 -4.05 -13.17 -3.07
CA LEU A 284 -4.66 -13.32 -4.39
C LEU A 284 -3.74 -14.21 -5.23
N PHE A 285 -4.19 -15.42 -5.56
CA PHE A 285 -3.41 -16.42 -6.27
C PHE A 285 -4.31 -17.27 -7.18
N PRO A 286 -3.76 -17.86 -8.26
CA PRO A 286 -4.54 -18.70 -9.17
C PRO A 286 -4.82 -20.08 -8.55
N LEU A 287 -6.02 -20.60 -8.79
CA LEU A 287 -6.44 -21.97 -8.45
C LEU A 287 -6.55 -22.87 -9.70
N SER A 288 -6.31 -22.33 -10.90
CA SER A 288 -6.32 -23.07 -12.15
C SER A 288 -5.17 -22.61 -13.06
N GLU A 289 -4.86 -23.45 -14.04
CA GLU A 289 -4.02 -23.04 -15.16
C GLU A 289 -4.72 -21.97 -16.01
N ARG A 290 -3.97 -21.23 -16.83
CA ARG A 290 -4.54 -20.31 -17.80
C ARG A 290 -5.38 -21.08 -18.81
N LEU A 291 -6.60 -20.59 -19.04
CA LEU A 291 -7.43 -21.09 -20.11
C LEU A 291 -6.95 -20.48 -21.43
N ASP A 292 -6.52 -21.33 -22.37
CA ASP A 292 -6.26 -20.91 -23.74
C ASP A 292 -7.57 -20.45 -24.36
N ARG A 293 -7.68 -19.20 -24.74
CA ARG A 293 -8.75 -18.76 -25.62
C ARG A 293 -8.50 -19.40 -26.97
N LYS A 294 -9.23 -20.47 -27.29
CA LYS A 294 -9.39 -20.86 -28.69
C LYS A 294 -9.96 -19.62 -29.39
N GLU A 295 -9.21 -19.08 -30.33
CA GLU A 295 -9.75 -18.09 -31.25
C GLU A 295 -11.04 -18.68 -31.82
N LYS A 296 -12.17 -17.98 -31.65
CA LYS A 296 -13.38 -18.36 -32.36
C LYS A 296 -13.00 -18.33 -33.83
N PRO A 297 -13.27 -19.41 -34.61
CA PRO A 297 -13.06 -19.33 -36.05
C PRO A 297 -13.94 -18.18 -36.54
N GLU A 298 -13.32 -17.17 -37.13
CA GLU A 298 -13.98 -16.21 -37.98
C GLU A 298 -14.54 -17.02 -39.18
N ASN A 299 -15.82 -16.85 -39.44
CA ASN A 299 -16.57 -17.33 -40.64
C ASN A 299 -17.23 -18.72 -40.56
N GLU A 300 -18.47 -18.72 -40.06
CA GLU A 300 -19.53 -19.53 -40.62
C GLU A 300 -20.76 -18.65 -41.02
N GLU A 301 -20.53 -17.57 -41.71
CA GLU A 301 -21.62 -16.75 -42.29
C GLU A 301 -21.46 -16.50 -43.80
N GLU A 302 -21.02 -17.48 -44.55
CA GLU A 302 -21.08 -17.42 -46.04
C GLU A 302 -21.24 -18.77 -46.69
N LEU A 303 -22.26 -19.56 -46.30
CA LEU A 303 -22.70 -20.70 -47.10
C LEU A 303 -24.19 -20.99 -46.90
N GLU A 304 -25.07 -20.01 -47.05
CA GLU A 304 -26.48 -20.20 -47.42
C GLU A 304 -26.96 -19.00 -48.23
N LYS A 305 -26.63 -19.03 -49.53
CA LYS A 305 -27.42 -18.40 -50.60
C LYS A 305 -27.37 -19.27 -51.88
#